data_26126221a871938ee4ad5ba3017a8129
#
_entry.id   26126221a871938ee4ad5ba3017a8129
#
_cell.length_a   1.000
_cell.length_b   1.000
_cell.length_c   1.000
_cell.angle_alpha   90.00
_cell.angle_beta   90.00
_cell.angle_gamma   90.00
#
_symmetry.space_group_name_H-M   'P 1'
#
loop_
_entity.id
_entity.type
_entity.pdbx_description
1 polymer ?
#
loop_
_entity_poly.entity_id
_entity_poly.type
_entity_poly.pdbx_seq_one_letter_code
_entity_poly.pdbx_strand_id
1 'polypeptide(L)'
;MERTISGMMGKGSVNHNTRAFSAKNVDKERSRDNVEFCHKDIKAVYHELFDEALERYNAKQKRSDRKIENYYEKIRQGKQEKLFYEVIFQIGNRDDMNARSEEGQLAKQILIDFMTDFQSRNPNLHVFSAHLHMDEETPHIHIDFIPVITGSKRGLDTRVSLKGALAEQGFEGGTRGATEWNQWIESEKKELAAVMERYGVEWLQKGTHNKHLSVLDYEKQERAKEVEELDSRLAQSEQALQTASKMVDSQLARAEELAEMGNQFQRRNEKIRADNAELEEAYIATKQSYNSLSAKNNLLITENEDLEQEKERRLSGNRELEKQQQKLQKELEA
;
A
#
# COMPACT_ATOMS: atom_id res chain seq x y z
N MET A 1 -17.70 -19.51 -6.57
CA MET A 1 -17.42 -18.10 -6.94
C MET A 1 -15.94 -17.96 -7.30
N GLU A 2 -15.58 -17.01 -8.19
CA GLU A 2 -14.19 -16.80 -8.58
C GLU A 2 -13.59 -15.59 -7.88
N ARG A 3 -12.34 -15.72 -7.34
CA ARG A 3 -11.62 -14.62 -6.66
C ARG A 3 -10.14 -14.63 -7.01
N THR A 4 -9.54 -13.45 -7.06
CA THR A 4 -8.10 -13.32 -7.28
C THR A 4 -7.32 -13.63 -6.00
N ILE A 5 -6.05 -14.04 -6.15
CA ILE A 5 -5.10 -14.17 -5.05
C ILE A 5 -3.99 -13.14 -5.23
N SER A 6 -3.76 -12.32 -4.22
CA SER A 6 -2.58 -11.48 -4.10
C SER A 6 -1.60 -12.11 -3.11
N GLY A 7 -0.33 -12.22 -3.52
CA GLY A 7 0.78 -12.61 -2.66
C GLY A 7 1.95 -11.69 -2.95
N MET A 8 2.41 -10.92 -1.96
CA MET A 8 3.45 -9.93 -2.18
C MET A 8 4.40 -9.83 -1.00
N MET A 9 5.61 -9.33 -1.28
CA MET A 9 6.56 -8.98 -0.22
C MET A 9 6.10 -7.71 0.48
N GLY A 10 5.92 -7.79 1.79
CA GLY A 10 5.60 -6.64 2.63
C GLY A 10 6.82 -5.77 2.94
N LYS A 11 6.57 -4.69 3.65
CA LYS A 11 7.61 -3.74 4.09
C LYS A 11 8.29 -4.14 5.40
N GLY A 12 7.75 -5.12 6.12
CA GLY A 12 8.27 -5.59 7.40
C GLY A 12 8.00 -4.60 8.54
N SER A 13 6.74 -4.20 8.73
CA SER A 13 6.34 -3.30 9.79
C SER A 13 5.60 -4.05 10.90
N VAL A 14 6.33 -4.69 11.81
CA VAL A 14 5.74 -5.42 12.95
C VAL A 14 4.80 -4.52 13.77
N ASN A 15 5.14 -3.24 13.99
CA ASN A 15 4.26 -2.30 14.70
C ASN A 15 2.92 -2.06 14.00
N HIS A 16 2.88 -2.11 12.66
CA HIS A 16 1.64 -2.06 11.90
C HIS A 16 0.86 -3.38 12.05
N ASN A 17 1.55 -4.49 11.92
CA ASN A 17 0.96 -5.83 11.96
C ASN A 17 0.33 -6.12 13.33
N THR A 18 0.98 -5.72 14.42
CA THR A 18 0.48 -5.84 15.81
C THR A 18 -0.48 -4.73 16.24
N ARG A 19 -0.76 -3.74 15.36
CA ARG A 19 -1.54 -2.53 15.72
C ARG A 19 -0.92 -1.68 16.85
N ALA A 20 0.36 -1.85 17.16
CA ALA A 20 1.10 -0.88 17.98
C ALA A 20 1.18 0.50 17.28
N PHE A 21 1.09 0.50 15.95
CA PHE A 21 0.88 1.68 15.12
C PHE A 21 -0.34 1.44 14.20
N SER A 22 -1.31 2.35 14.24
CA SER A 22 -2.50 2.30 13.36
C SER A 22 -2.37 3.32 12.23
N ALA A 23 -2.47 2.87 11.00
CA ALA A 23 -2.57 3.73 9.81
C ALA A 23 -3.97 4.36 9.71
N LYS A 24 -4.13 5.37 8.84
CA LYS A 24 -5.40 6.11 8.69
C LYS A 24 -6.57 5.26 8.16
N ASN A 25 -6.26 4.20 7.42
CA ASN A 25 -7.22 3.27 6.82
C ASN A 25 -7.67 2.15 7.78
N VAL A 26 -7.18 2.15 9.03
CA VAL A 26 -7.55 1.16 10.04
C VAL A 26 -8.78 1.60 10.81
N ASP A 27 -9.80 0.77 10.80
CA ASP A 27 -11.01 0.91 11.63
C ASP A 27 -10.76 0.29 13.02
N LYS A 28 -10.41 1.12 13.98
CA LYS A 28 -10.04 0.69 15.34
C LYS A 28 -11.13 -0.11 16.07
N GLU A 29 -12.40 0.12 15.74
CA GLU A 29 -13.51 -0.61 16.37
C GLU A 29 -13.55 -2.08 15.93
N ARG A 30 -13.06 -2.35 14.72
CA ARG A 30 -12.95 -3.71 14.14
C ARG A 30 -11.62 -4.41 14.43
N SER A 31 -10.64 -3.74 15.05
CA SER A 31 -9.35 -4.39 15.40
C SER A 31 -9.52 -5.60 16.33
N ARG A 32 -10.62 -5.69 17.05
CA ARG A 32 -10.99 -6.89 17.84
C ARG A 32 -11.29 -8.13 16.99
N ASP A 33 -11.60 -7.95 15.70
CA ASP A 33 -11.91 -9.03 14.76
C ASP A 33 -10.64 -9.59 14.07
N ASN A 34 -9.50 -8.91 14.27
CA ASN A 34 -8.18 -9.38 13.83
C ASN A 34 -7.82 -10.69 14.54
N VAL A 35 -6.97 -11.47 13.89
CA VAL A 35 -6.46 -12.72 14.47
C VAL A 35 -4.95 -12.64 14.60
N GLU A 36 -4.44 -12.85 15.80
CA GLU A 36 -3.03 -13.06 16.05
C GLU A 36 -2.76 -14.57 16.09
N PHE A 37 -1.92 -15.07 15.19
CA PHE A 37 -1.49 -16.47 15.18
C PHE A 37 -0.27 -16.67 16.07
N CYS A 38 0.67 -15.76 15.99
CA CYS A 38 1.83 -15.69 16.86
C CYS A 38 2.46 -14.31 16.85
N HIS A 39 3.10 -13.97 17.97
CA HIS A 39 3.94 -12.78 18.08
C HIS A 39 5.06 -13.04 19.11
N LYS A 40 6.31 -13.18 18.65
CA LYS A 40 7.49 -13.40 19.47
C LYS A 40 8.46 -12.23 19.32
N ASP A 41 9.21 -11.95 20.38
CA ASP A 41 10.30 -10.98 20.28
C ASP A 41 11.37 -11.47 19.30
N ILE A 42 11.63 -10.70 18.28
CA ILE A 42 12.56 -11.08 17.19
C ILE A 42 13.98 -11.31 17.72
N LYS A 43 14.42 -10.60 18.77
CA LYS A 43 15.77 -10.78 19.33
C LYS A 43 15.87 -12.10 20.05
N ALA A 44 14.83 -12.46 20.81
CA ALA A 44 14.77 -13.78 21.47
C ALA A 44 14.79 -14.91 20.42
N VAL A 45 14.06 -14.76 19.32
CA VAL A 45 14.09 -15.74 18.22
C VAL A 45 15.46 -15.81 17.54
N TYR A 46 16.17 -14.70 17.40
CA TYR A 46 17.55 -14.73 16.89
C TYR A 46 18.50 -15.48 17.80
N HIS A 47 18.36 -15.33 19.12
CA HIS A 47 19.13 -16.11 20.09
C HIS A 47 18.82 -17.61 19.99
N GLU A 48 17.54 -17.96 19.91
CA GLU A 48 17.11 -19.36 19.74
C GLU A 48 17.67 -19.99 18.46
N LEU A 49 17.69 -19.28 17.35
CA LEU A 49 18.08 -19.82 16.04
C LEU A 49 19.60 -19.83 15.80
N PHE A 50 20.34 -18.88 16.36
CA PHE A 50 21.69 -18.62 15.89
C PHE A 50 22.79 -18.65 16.95
N ASP A 51 22.49 -18.65 18.25
CA ASP A 51 23.54 -18.60 19.30
C ASP A 51 24.51 -19.75 19.21
N GLU A 52 24.03 -20.99 19.04
CA GLU A 52 24.92 -22.12 18.88
C GLU A 52 25.84 -22.01 17.66
N ALA A 53 25.31 -21.54 16.53
CA ALA A 53 26.11 -21.31 15.32
C ALA A 53 27.11 -20.17 15.50
N LEU A 54 26.74 -19.17 16.28
CA LEU A 54 27.58 -18.04 16.65
C LEU A 54 28.75 -18.50 17.53
N GLU A 55 28.48 -19.33 18.52
CA GLU A 55 29.52 -19.92 19.38
C GLU A 55 30.50 -20.77 18.57
N ARG A 56 29.99 -21.66 17.71
CA ARG A 56 30.80 -22.47 16.80
C ARG A 56 31.66 -21.63 15.86
N TYR A 57 31.09 -20.52 15.34
CA TYR A 57 31.83 -19.61 14.50
C TYR A 57 32.93 -18.87 15.27
N ASN A 58 32.61 -18.31 16.44
CA ASN A 58 33.55 -17.54 17.27
C ASN A 58 34.72 -18.40 17.83
N ALA A 59 34.46 -19.68 18.13
CA ALA A 59 35.47 -20.61 18.57
C ALA A 59 36.57 -20.86 17.50
N LYS A 60 36.23 -20.75 16.22
CA LYS A 60 37.16 -20.87 15.09
C LYS A 60 37.97 -19.59 14.82
N GLN A 61 37.59 -18.44 15.41
CA GLN A 61 38.25 -17.16 15.16
C GLN A 61 39.45 -16.97 16.08
N LYS A 62 40.65 -16.89 15.49
CA LYS A 62 41.90 -16.60 16.23
C LYS A 62 42.03 -15.14 16.65
N ARG A 63 41.41 -14.23 15.90
CA ARG A 63 41.46 -12.74 16.10
C ARG A 63 40.16 -12.27 16.71
N SER A 64 40.24 -11.41 17.74
CA SER A 64 39.09 -10.88 18.44
C SER A 64 38.22 -10.00 17.54
N ASP A 65 38.84 -9.22 16.62
CA ASP A 65 38.15 -8.35 15.67
C ASP A 65 37.30 -9.10 14.61
N ARG A 66 37.45 -10.43 14.51
CA ARG A 66 36.63 -11.28 13.64
C ARG A 66 35.49 -11.98 14.37
N LYS A 67 35.50 -11.92 15.70
CA LYS A 67 34.39 -12.47 16.49
C LYS A 67 33.16 -11.60 16.38
N ILE A 68 32.01 -12.23 16.40
CA ILE A 68 30.71 -11.57 16.37
C ILE A 68 30.14 -11.64 17.77
N GLU A 69 29.85 -10.49 18.38
CA GLU A 69 29.27 -10.44 19.73
C GLU A 69 27.77 -10.73 19.71
N ASN A 70 27.06 -10.19 18.72
CA ASN A 70 25.61 -10.33 18.58
C ASN A 70 25.23 -10.48 17.11
N TYR A 71 24.60 -11.61 16.76
CA TYR A 71 24.26 -11.89 15.36
C TYR A 71 23.08 -11.05 14.88
N TYR A 72 22.09 -10.74 15.73
CA TYR A 72 21.01 -9.83 15.40
C TYR A 72 21.55 -8.46 14.99
N GLU A 73 22.43 -7.89 15.81
CA GLU A 73 23.03 -6.58 15.52
C GLU A 73 23.89 -6.64 14.25
N LYS A 74 24.58 -7.74 14.00
CA LYS A 74 25.32 -7.97 12.77
C LYS A 74 24.43 -7.88 11.54
N ILE A 75 23.29 -8.56 11.54
CA ILE A 75 22.34 -8.51 10.42
C ILE A 75 21.70 -7.12 10.33
N ARG A 76 21.27 -6.54 11.44
CA ARG A 76 20.65 -5.21 11.50
C ARG A 76 21.53 -4.12 10.87
N GLN A 77 22.83 -4.21 11.11
CA GLN A 77 23.81 -3.26 10.59
C GLN A 77 24.34 -3.66 9.20
N GLY A 78 24.03 -4.86 8.76
CA GLY A 78 24.43 -5.40 7.45
C GLY A 78 23.61 -4.82 6.30
N LYS A 79 24.09 -5.09 5.06
CA LYS A 79 23.43 -4.61 3.83
C LYS A 79 22.95 -5.74 2.92
N GLN A 80 23.32 -6.98 3.19
CA GLN A 80 23.04 -8.11 2.31
C GLN A 80 21.74 -8.80 2.64
N GLU A 81 21.46 -8.97 3.94
CA GLU A 81 20.26 -9.64 4.42
C GLU A 81 19.46 -8.68 5.31
N LYS A 82 18.15 -8.84 5.32
CA LYS A 82 17.24 -8.16 6.26
C LYS A 82 17.14 -8.99 7.53
N LEU A 83 16.77 -8.35 8.65
CA LEU A 83 16.47 -9.06 9.89
C LEU A 83 15.38 -10.11 9.71
N PHE A 84 14.38 -9.78 8.92
CA PHE A 84 13.25 -10.65 8.59
C PHE A 84 12.62 -10.20 7.28
N TYR A 85 11.74 -11.01 6.76
CA TYR A 85 10.93 -10.74 5.59
C TYR A 85 9.46 -10.89 5.95
N GLU A 86 8.64 -10.17 5.24
CA GLU A 86 7.20 -10.21 5.36
C GLU A 86 6.60 -10.67 4.03
N VAL A 87 5.61 -11.55 4.12
CA VAL A 87 4.71 -11.83 3.01
C VAL A 87 3.29 -11.49 3.40
N ILE A 88 2.55 -10.93 2.46
CA ILE A 88 1.14 -10.58 2.64
C ILE A 88 0.33 -11.37 1.63
N PHE A 89 -0.69 -12.11 2.10
CA PHE A 89 -1.68 -12.79 1.25
C PHE A 89 -3.05 -12.16 1.44
N GLN A 90 -3.76 -12.02 0.32
CA GLN A 90 -5.11 -11.47 0.26
C GLN A 90 -5.91 -12.22 -0.81
N ILE A 91 -7.20 -12.43 -0.55
CA ILE A 91 -8.17 -13.00 -1.48
C ILE A 91 -9.09 -11.89 -1.94
N GLY A 92 -9.28 -11.75 -3.27
CA GLY A 92 -10.12 -10.72 -3.85
C GLY A 92 -9.65 -9.30 -3.56
N ASN A 93 -10.62 -8.39 -3.51
CA ASN A 93 -10.42 -6.96 -3.25
C ASN A 93 -11.61 -6.38 -2.46
N ARG A 94 -11.60 -5.07 -2.19
CA ARG A 94 -12.66 -4.38 -1.42
C ARG A 94 -14.07 -4.52 -2.00
N ASP A 95 -14.19 -4.72 -3.31
CA ASP A 95 -15.49 -4.75 -4.00
C ASP A 95 -16.12 -6.14 -3.96
N ASP A 96 -15.30 -7.19 -3.83
CA ASP A 96 -15.73 -8.59 -3.91
C ASP A 96 -15.42 -9.44 -2.65
N MET A 97 -14.59 -8.92 -1.72
CA MET A 97 -14.21 -9.55 -0.45
C MET A 97 -14.06 -8.49 0.66
N ASN A 98 -15.03 -7.57 0.75
CA ASN A 98 -14.99 -6.54 1.79
C ASN A 98 -15.03 -7.15 3.19
N ALA A 99 -14.17 -6.71 4.11
CA ALA A 99 -14.05 -7.26 5.46
C ALA A 99 -15.35 -7.20 6.29
N ARG A 100 -16.31 -6.34 5.89
CA ARG A 100 -17.62 -6.19 6.56
C ARG A 100 -18.70 -7.11 5.99
N SER A 101 -18.43 -7.77 4.86
CA SER A 101 -19.39 -8.65 4.18
C SER A 101 -19.24 -10.10 4.62
N GLU A 102 -20.21 -10.94 4.24
CA GLU A 102 -20.15 -12.40 4.44
C GLU A 102 -18.98 -13.01 3.67
N GLU A 103 -18.69 -12.49 2.48
CA GLU A 103 -17.54 -12.90 1.67
C GLU A 103 -16.22 -12.56 2.37
N GLY A 104 -16.14 -11.42 3.07
CA GLY A 104 -15.00 -11.07 3.90
C GLY A 104 -14.80 -12.03 5.08
N GLN A 105 -15.88 -12.49 5.72
CA GLN A 105 -15.80 -13.51 6.76
C GLN A 105 -15.37 -14.87 6.19
N LEU A 106 -15.81 -15.19 4.98
CA LEU A 106 -15.34 -16.39 4.26
C LEU A 106 -13.84 -16.28 3.96
N ALA A 107 -13.35 -15.15 3.46
CA ALA A 107 -11.93 -14.92 3.23
C ALA A 107 -11.12 -15.05 4.53
N LYS A 108 -11.64 -14.54 5.67
CA LYS A 108 -11.04 -14.72 6.98
C LYS A 108 -10.82 -16.20 7.30
N GLN A 109 -11.87 -17.02 7.14
CA GLN A 109 -11.80 -18.44 7.46
C GLN A 109 -10.80 -19.18 6.56
N ILE A 110 -10.79 -18.88 5.27
CA ILE A 110 -9.84 -19.45 4.31
C ILE A 110 -8.39 -19.10 4.69
N LEU A 111 -8.14 -17.85 5.05
CA LEU A 111 -6.80 -17.39 5.45
C LEU A 111 -6.35 -18.00 6.79
N ILE A 112 -7.27 -18.27 7.72
CA ILE A 112 -6.99 -19.02 8.96
C ILE A 112 -6.54 -20.44 8.63
N ASP A 113 -7.30 -21.14 7.79
CA ASP A 113 -6.98 -22.51 7.39
C ASP A 113 -5.66 -22.59 6.61
N PHE A 114 -5.41 -21.62 5.72
CA PHE A 114 -4.16 -21.52 5.00
C PHE A 114 -2.95 -21.37 5.93
N MET A 115 -3.10 -20.56 6.99
CA MET A 115 -2.02 -20.33 7.94
C MET A 115 -1.70 -21.56 8.80
N THR A 116 -2.65 -22.46 9.04
CA THR A 116 -2.49 -23.63 9.91
C THR A 116 -1.26 -24.47 9.54
N ASP A 117 -1.05 -24.72 8.26
CA ASP A 117 0.05 -25.54 7.77
C ASP A 117 1.23 -24.73 7.21
N PHE A 118 1.19 -23.41 7.30
CA PHE A 118 2.20 -22.55 6.67
C PHE A 118 3.62 -22.86 7.15
N GLN A 119 3.85 -22.99 8.45
CA GLN A 119 5.17 -23.29 8.99
C GLN A 119 5.66 -24.69 8.58
N SER A 120 4.77 -25.66 8.48
CA SER A 120 5.12 -27.03 8.05
C SER A 120 5.52 -27.08 6.58
N ARG A 121 4.84 -26.33 5.73
CA ARG A 121 5.20 -26.19 4.31
C ARG A 121 6.50 -25.41 4.10
N ASN A 122 6.85 -24.55 5.05
CA ASN A 122 7.96 -23.61 4.95
C ASN A 122 8.97 -23.79 6.10
N PRO A 123 9.64 -24.97 6.21
CA PRO A 123 10.50 -25.29 7.36
C PRO A 123 11.72 -24.35 7.48
N ASN A 124 12.19 -23.77 6.38
CA ASN A 124 13.33 -22.85 6.36
C ASN A 124 12.91 -21.37 6.58
N LEU A 125 11.62 -21.08 6.69
CA LEU A 125 11.08 -19.76 6.96
C LEU A 125 10.49 -19.74 8.38
N HIS A 126 11.30 -19.36 9.38
CA HIS A 126 10.88 -19.38 10.77
C HIS A 126 9.92 -18.21 11.07
N VAL A 127 8.63 -18.50 11.16
CA VAL A 127 7.59 -17.50 11.45
C VAL A 127 7.69 -17.07 12.92
N PHE A 128 7.82 -15.77 13.16
CA PHE A 128 7.85 -15.21 14.52
C PHE A 128 6.68 -14.25 14.81
N SER A 129 6.03 -13.74 13.78
CA SER A 129 4.86 -12.86 13.90
C SER A 129 3.92 -13.10 12.73
N ALA A 130 2.64 -13.36 13.01
CA ALA A 130 1.63 -13.52 11.98
C ALA A 130 0.28 -12.99 12.47
N HIS A 131 -0.32 -12.10 11.65
CA HIS A 131 -1.54 -11.39 11.98
C HIS A 131 -2.47 -11.31 10.77
N LEU A 132 -3.74 -11.65 10.97
CA LEU A 132 -4.79 -11.45 9.99
C LEU A 132 -5.58 -10.21 10.36
N HIS A 133 -5.68 -9.28 9.43
CA HIS A 133 -6.36 -8.02 9.59
C HIS A 133 -7.77 -8.05 8.99
N MET A 134 -8.75 -7.73 9.83
CA MET A 134 -10.16 -7.56 9.49
C MET A 134 -10.60 -6.10 9.62
N ASP A 135 -9.72 -5.23 10.10
CA ASP A 135 -9.96 -3.83 10.41
C ASP A 135 -9.58 -2.87 9.27
N GLU A 136 -9.25 -3.41 8.11
CA GLU A 136 -9.07 -2.68 6.85
C GLU A 136 -10.17 -3.07 5.85
N GLU A 137 -10.11 -2.54 4.61
CA GLU A 137 -11.17 -2.76 3.62
C GLU A 137 -11.30 -4.22 3.16
N THR A 138 -10.19 -4.94 3.06
CA THR A 138 -10.15 -6.34 2.60
C THR A 138 -9.36 -7.19 3.59
N PRO A 139 -9.85 -8.38 3.97
CA PRO A 139 -9.10 -9.31 4.81
C PRO A 139 -7.77 -9.69 4.17
N HIS A 140 -6.69 -9.61 4.94
CA HIS A 140 -5.36 -10.00 4.50
C HIS A 140 -4.51 -10.45 5.68
N ILE A 141 -3.56 -11.33 5.41
CA ILE A 141 -2.67 -11.87 6.43
C ILE A 141 -1.24 -11.38 6.21
N HIS A 142 -0.62 -10.88 7.26
CA HIS A 142 0.79 -10.56 7.34
C HIS A 142 1.53 -11.69 8.02
N ILE A 143 2.59 -12.20 7.40
CA ILE A 143 3.42 -13.27 7.94
C ILE A 143 4.87 -12.79 7.92
N ASP A 144 5.42 -12.52 9.11
CA ASP A 144 6.79 -12.11 9.31
C ASP A 144 7.65 -13.34 9.67
N PHE A 145 8.72 -13.55 8.92
CA PHE A 145 9.58 -14.72 9.11
C PHE A 145 11.07 -14.43 8.94
N ILE A 146 11.90 -15.23 9.61
CA ILE A 146 13.35 -15.24 9.47
C ILE A 146 13.72 -16.42 8.58
N PRO A 147 14.32 -16.17 7.39
CA PRO A 147 14.77 -17.27 6.53
C PRO A 147 16.10 -17.84 7.04
N VAL A 148 16.13 -19.14 7.30
CA VAL A 148 17.26 -19.84 7.92
C VAL A 148 17.82 -20.88 6.97
N ILE A 149 19.13 -20.89 6.80
CA ILE A 149 19.86 -21.97 6.13
C ILE A 149 20.83 -22.61 7.08
N THR A 150 21.15 -23.88 6.84
CA THR A 150 22.14 -24.64 7.57
C THR A 150 23.28 -25.09 6.66
N GLY A 151 24.41 -25.51 7.25
CA GLY A 151 25.54 -26.06 6.50
C GLY A 151 26.29 -25.04 5.62
N SER A 152 26.11 -23.74 5.88
CA SER A 152 26.83 -22.70 5.13
C SER A 152 28.35 -22.79 5.30
N LYS A 153 29.10 -22.73 4.20
CA LYS A 153 30.57 -22.72 4.21
C LYS A 153 31.17 -21.34 4.50
N ARG A 154 30.38 -20.30 4.47
CA ARG A 154 30.81 -18.88 4.68
C ARG A 154 30.04 -18.25 5.84
N GLY A 155 30.77 -17.64 6.76
CA GLY A 155 30.17 -17.04 7.96
C GLY A 155 29.73 -18.11 8.97
N LEU A 156 28.57 -17.91 9.59
CA LEU A 156 27.94 -18.92 10.45
C LEU A 156 27.46 -20.10 9.59
N ASP A 157 27.56 -21.29 10.13
CA ASP A 157 27.03 -22.51 9.49
C ASP A 157 25.50 -22.51 9.43
N THR A 158 24.83 -21.92 10.44
CA THR A 158 23.41 -21.60 10.44
C THR A 158 23.28 -20.09 10.38
N ARG A 159 22.59 -19.57 9.37
CA ARG A 159 22.52 -18.13 9.14
C ARG A 159 21.25 -17.69 8.40
N VAL A 160 20.99 -16.38 8.42
CA VAL A 160 19.92 -15.76 7.63
C VAL A 160 20.30 -15.75 6.16
N SER A 161 19.41 -16.24 5.31
CA SER A 161 19.50 -16.11 3.84
C SER A 161 18.16 -16.43 3.18
N LEU A 162 17.46 -15.45 2.63
CA LEU A 162 16.18 -15.70 1.94
C LEU A 162 16.38 -16.59 0.71
N LYS A 163 17.33 -16.22 -0.14
CA LYS A 163 17.63 -16.99 -1.35
C LYS A 163 17.99 -18.44 -1.03
N GLY A 164 18.88 -18.62 -0.03
CA GLY A 164 19.32 -19.96 0.36
C GLY A 164 18.19 -20.78 0.98
N ALA A 165 17.38 -20.19 1.86
CA ALA A 165 16.25 -20.86 2.49
C ALA A 165 15.23 -21.36 1.47
N LEU A 166 14.92 -20.54 0.46
CA LEU A 166 14.00 -20.93 -0.60
C LEU A 166 14.63 -21.99 -1.54
N ALA A 167 15.93 -21.88 -1.83
CA ALA A 167 16.64 -22.88 -2.62
C ALA A 167 16.67 -24.26 -1.92
N GLU A 168 16.89 -24.30 -0.60
CA GLU A 168 16.82 -25.55 0.19
C GLU A 168 15.42 -26.17 0.19
N GLN A 169 14.36 -25.37 -0.05
CA GLN A 169 12.97 -25.84 -0.24
C GLN A 169 12.65 -26.22 -1.70
N GLY A 170 13.65 -26.16 -2.61
CA GLY A 170 13.51 -26.58 -4.00
C GLY A 170 13.14 -25.45 -4.99
N PHE A 171 13.14 -24.18 -4.56
CA PHE A 171 12.90 -23.05 -5.43
C PHE A 171 14.22 -22.53 -6.01
N GLU A 172 14.61 -23.07 -7.14
CA GLU A 172 15.85 -22.68 -7.83
C GLU A 172 15.57 -21.50 -8.78
N GLY A 173 16.11 -20.33 -8.43
CA GLY A 173 16.03 -19.17 -9.30
C GLY A 173 16.79 -19.40 -10.62
N GLY A 174 16.29 -18.88 -11.71
CA GLY A 174 16.91 -19.06 -13.03
C GLY A 174 17.00 -17.78 -13.84
N THR A 175 15.93 -17.00 -13.91
CA THR A 175 15.85 -15.77 -14.69
C THR A 175 15.40 -14.60 -13.84
N ARG A 176 15.49 -13.39 -14.38
CA ARG A 176 15.03 -12.16 -13.72
C ARG A 176 13.54 -12.21 -13.33
N GLY A 177 12.73 -12.95 -14.08
CA GLY A 177 11.28 -13.12 -13.80
C GLY A 177 10.95 -14.35 -12.96
N ALA A 178 11.86 -15.34 -12.88
CA ALA A 178 11.68 -16.59 -12.14
C ALA A 178 12.72 -16.71 -11.03
N THR A 179 12.69 -15.78 -10.09
CA THR A 179 13.51 -15.82 -8.88
C THR A 179 12.99 -16.88 -7.91
N GLU A 180 13.81 -17.29 -6.95
CA GLU A 180 13.42 -18.18 -5.86
C GLU A 180 12.15 -17.65 -5.15
N TRP A 181 12.08 -16.36 -4.90
CA TRP A 181 10.92 -15.69 -4.30
C TRP A 181 9.66 -15.82 -5.17
N ASN A 182 9.77 -15.54 -6.47
CA ASN A 182 8.60 -15.57 -7.36
C ASN A 182 8.05 -17.01 -7.51
N GLN A 183 8.93 -18.00 -7.57
CA GLN A 183 8.53 -19.41 -7.62
C GLN A 183 7.84 -19.84 -6.32
N TRP A 184 8.38 -19.43 -5.19
CA TRP A 184 7.82 -19.71 -3.87
C TRP A 184 6.44 -19.04 -3.71
N ILE A 185 6.30 -17.76 -4.04
CA ILE A 185 5.01 -17.05 -3.97
C ILE A 185 3.97 -17.74 -4.84
N GLU A 186 4.34 -18.18 -6.03
CA GLU A 186 3.42 -18.88 -6.93
C GLU A 186 3.01 -20.24 -6.34
N SER A 187 3.93 -20.93 -5.69
CA SER A 187 3.62 -22.18 -4.95
C SER A 187 2.66 -21.92 -3.79
N GLU A 188 2.90 -20.93 -2.96
CA GLU A 188 2.02 -20.58 -1.84
C GLU A 188 0.63 -20.09 -2.31
N LYS A 189 0.55 -19.40 -3.47
CA LYS A 189 -0.75 -19.07 -4.07
C LYS A 189 -1.53 -20.31 -4.51
N LYS A 190 -0.87 -21.36 -5.00
CA LYS A 190 -1.51 -22.62 -5.33
C LYS A 190 -2.03 -23.34 -4.09
N GLU A 191 -1.27 -23.31 -3.00
CA GLU A 191 -1.72 -23.84 -1.70
C GLU A 191 -2.96 -23.06 -1.19
N LEU A 192 -2.92 -21.72 -1.27
CA LEU A 192 -4.06 -20.90 -0.91
C LEU A 192 -5.27 -21.20 -1.81
N ALA A 193 -5.06 -21.38 -3.12
CA ALA A 193 -6.12 -21.77 -4.05
C ALA A 193 -6.74 -23.13 -3.69
N ALA A 194 -5.91 -24.11 -3.30
CA ALA A 194 -6.41 -25.42 -2.86
C ALA A 194 -7.25 -25.30 -1.56
N VAL A 195 -6.89 -24.38 -0.64
CA VAL A 195 -7.72 -24.08 0.51
C VAL A 195 -9.04 -23.41 0.07
N MET A 196 -8.99 -22.42 -0.83
CA MET A 196 -10.18 -21.73 -1.37
C MET A 196 -11.17 -22.70 -2.01
N GLU A 197 -10.70 -23.69 -2.78
CA GLU A 197 -11.55 -24.69 -3.43
C GLU A 197 -12.39 -25.49 -2.43
N ARG A 198 -11.85 -25.79 -1.24
CA ARG A 198 -12.60 -26.44 -0.15
C ARG A 198 -13.80 -25.64 0.34
N TYR A 199 -13.75 -24.32 0.14
CA TYR A 199 -14.82 -23.38 0.47
C TYR A 199 -15.66 -22.97 -0.74
N GLY A 200 -15.50 -23.63 -1.89
CA GLY A 200 -16.26 -23.33 -3.13
C GLY A 200 -15.85 -22.02 -3.80
N VAL A 201 -14.61 -21.58 -3.56
CA VAL A 201 -14.03 -20.37 -4.15
C VAL A 201 -12.92 -20.79 -5.12
N GLU A 202 -13.04 -20.42 -6.39
CA GLU A 202 -12.08 -20.72 -7.44
C GLU A 202 -11.06 -19.59 -7.62
N TRP A 203 -9.83 -19.92 -7.93
CA TRP A 203 -8.80 -18.92 -8.19
C TRP A 203 -8.93 -18.30 -9.57
N LEU A 204 -9.33 -17.03 -9.64
CA LEU A 204 -9.37 -16.24 -10.87
C LEU A 204 -7.96 -15.70 -11.21
N GLN A 205 -7.33 -16.28 -12.22
CA GLN A 205 -6.04 -15.81 -12.74
C GLN A 205 -6.26 -14.79 -13.87
N LYS A 206 -6.13 -13.50 -13.56
CA LYS A 206 -6.33 -12.42 -14.55
C LYS A 206 -5.18 -12.29 -15.58
N GLY A 207 -4.06 -13.00 -15.40
CA GLY A 207 -2.88 -12.90 -16.28
C GLY A 207 -2.22 -11.51 -16.30
N THR A 208 -2.65 -10.61 -15.44
CA THR A 208 -2.13 -9.26 -15.34
C THR A 208 -1.15 -9.18 -14.18
N HIS A 209 0.06 -8.69 -14.44
CA HIS A 209 1.03 -8.34 -13.39
C HIS A 209 0.80 -6.89 -12.94
N ASN A 210 -0.41 -6.57 -12.49
CA ASN A 210 -0.68 -5.26 -11.91
C ASN A 210 0.19 -5.10 -10.66
N LYS A 211 1.05 -4.08 -10.66
CA LYS A 211 1.79 -3.72 -9.45
C LYS A 211 0.78 -3.40 -8.35
N HIS A 212 0.92 -4.08 -7.23
CA HIS A 212 0.16 -3.72 -6.04
C HIS A 212 0.53 -2.29 -5.64
N LEU A 213 -0.45 -1.40 -5.65
CA LEU A 213 -0.24 -0.02 -5.27
C LEU A 213 -0.01 0.05 -3.77
N SER A 214 0.95 0.86 -3.34
CA SER A 214 1.02 1.22 -1.92
C SER A 214 -0.23 2.02 -1.53
N VAL A 215 -0.58 2.04 -0.24
CA VAL A 215 -1.70 2.86 0.26
C VAL A 215 -1.59 4.31 -0.22
N LEU A 216 -0.37 4.87 -0.20
CA LEU A 216 -0.09 6.21 -0.70
C LEU A 216 -0.30 6.35 -2.22
N ASP A 217 0.09 5.36 -3.01
CA ASP A 217 -0.11 5.39 -4.46
C ASP A 217 -1.59 5.21 -4.81
N TYR A 218 -2.32 4.42 -4.04
CA TYR A 218 -3.76 4.28 -4.18
C TYR A 218 -4.47 5.60 -3.82
N GLU A 219 -4.16 6.20 -2.65
CA GLU A 219 -4.70 7.51 -2.26
C GLU A 219 -4.39 8.58 -3.31
N LYS A 220 -3.20 8.56 -3.90
CA LYS A 220 -2.81 9.47 -4.97
C LYS A 220 -3.64 9.26 -6.24
N GLN A 221 -3.91 8.02 -6.62
CA GLN A 221 -4.76 7.73 -7.78
C GLN A 221 -6.21 8.16 -7.54
N GLU A 222 -6.76 7.92 -6.35
CA GLU A 222 -8.12 8.36 -6.01
C GLU A 222 -8.21 9.88 -6.00
N ARG A 223 -7.24 10.58 -5.41
CA ARG A 223 -7.17 12.05 -5.45
C ARG A 223 -6.99 12.60 -6.87
N ALA A 224 -6.23 11.91 -7.71
CA ALA A 224 -6.10 12.30 -9.12
C ALA A 224 -7.43 12.19 -9.86
N LYS A 225 -8.24 11.16 -9.58
CA LYS A 225 -9.60 11.02 -10.12
C LYS A 225 -10.53 12.13 -9.61
N GLU A 226 -10.44 12.44 -8.30
CA GLU A 226 -11.22 13.55 -7.71
C GLU A 226 -10.85 14.90 -8.37
N VAL A 227 -9.57 15.14 -8.61
CA VAL A 227 -9.09 16.35 -9.32
C VAL A 227 -9.63 16.39 -10.74
N GLU A 228 -9.54 15.27 -11.47
CA GLU A 228 -10.07 15.17 -12.85
C GLU A 228 -11.60 15.39 -12.91
N GLU A 229 -12.33 14.85 -11.93
CA GLU A 229 -13.78 15.09 -11.80
C GLU A 229 -14.07 16.56 -11.49
N LEU A 230 -13.31 17.18 -10.57
CA LEU A 230 -13.45 18.61 -10.24
C LEU A 230 -13.11 19.50 -11.43
N ASP A 231 -12.05 19.19 -12.17
CA ASP A 231 -11.67 19.92 -13.39
C ASP A 231 -12.76 19.78 -14.47
N SER A 232 -13.36 18.61 -14.63
CA SER A 232 -14.49 18.40 -15.54
C SER A 232 -15.72 19.23 -15.13
N ARG A 233 -16.04 19.26 -13.84
CA ARG A 233 -17.15 20.06 -13.29
C ARG A 233 -16.87 21.56 -13.44
N LEU A 234 -15.61 21.96 -13.24
CA LEU A 234 -15.16 23.34 -13.45
C LEU A 234 -15.35 23.77 -14.90
N ALA A 235 -14.86 22.96 -15.85
CA ALA A 235 -15.02 23.22 -17.29
C ALA A 235 -16.50 23.31 -17.71
N GLN A 236 -17.37 22.44 -17.17
CA GLN A 236 -18.82 22.51 -17.40
C GLN A 236 -19.42 23.81 -16.84
N SER A 237 -18.99 24.22 -15.66
CA SER A 237 -19.44 25.48 -15.03
C SER A 237 -18.99 26.70 -15.83
N GLU A 238 -17.74 26.73 -16.32
CA GLU A 238 -17.22 27.77 -17.19
C GLU A 238 -17.99 27.85 -18.51
N GLN A 239 -18.32 26.75 -19.12
CA GLN A 239 -19.09 26.69 -20.35
C GLN A 239 -20.53 27.19 -20.12
N ALA A 240 -21.15 26.84 -19.00
CA ALA A 240 -22.46 27.37 -18.61
C ALA A 240 -22.43 28.88 -18.38
N LEU A 241 -21.40 29.40 -17.73
CA LEU A 241 -21.15 30.81 -17.50
C LEU A 241 -20.97 31.56 -18.83
N GLN A 242 -20.17 31.06 -19.76
CA GLN A 242 -20.00 31.66 -21.08
C GLN A 242 -21.31 31.67 -21.88
N THR A 243 -22.09 30.61 -21.79
CA THR A 243 -23.40 30.54 -22.46
C THR A 243 -24.37 31.54 -21.86
N ALA A 244 -24.40 31.64 -20.52
CA ALA A 244 -25.23 32.65 -19.84
C ALA A 244 -24.80 34.10 -20.19
N SER A 245 -23.47 34.35 -20.23
CA SER A 245 -22.93 35.65 -20.66
C SER A 245 -23.36 36.02 -22.09
N LYS A 246 -23.23 35.11 -23.05
CA LYS A 246 -23.67 35.31 -24.43
C LYS A 246 -25.19 35.57 -24.56
N MET A 247 -25.99 34.89 -23.73
CA MET A 247 -27.42 35.14 -23.68
C MET A 247 -27.74 36.54 -23.10
N VAL A 248 -26.99 36.96 -22.08
CA VAL A 248 -27.10 38.29 -21.49
C VAL A 248 -26.73 39.37 -22.52
N ASP A 249 -25.59 39.20 -23.21
CA ASP A 249 -25.15 40.12 -24.25
C ASP A 249 -26.18 40.23 -25.39
N SER A 250 -26.75 39.11 -25.79
CA SER A 250 -27.81 39.06 -26.82
C SER A 250 -29.10 39.74 -26.35
N GLN A 251 -29.45 39.62 -25.06
CA GLN A 251 -30.63 40.31 -24.52
C GLN A 251 -30.42 41.82 -24.35
N LEU A 252 -29.19 42.22 -23.98
CA LEU A 252 -28.80 43.64 -23.91
C LEU A 252 -28.88 44.31 -25.30
N ALA A 253 -28.28 43.70 -26.32
CA ALA A 253 -28.34 44.20 -27.69
C ALA A 253 -29.79 44.35 -28.19
N ARG A 254 -30.66 43.41 -27.85
CA ARG A 254 -32.08 43.47 -28.21
C ARG A 254 -32.86 44.54 -27.42
N ALA A 255 -32.44 44.82 -26.19
CA ALA A 255 -33.01 45.90 -25.38
C ALA A 255 -32.60 47.28 -25.91
N GLU A 256 -31.35 47.41 -26.41
CA GLU A 256 -30.88 48.62 -27.08
C GLU A 256 -31.62 48.91 -28.41
N GLU A 257 -31.83 47.88 -29.24
CA GLU A 257 -32.65 48.02 -30.46
C GLU A 257 -34.10 48.44 -30.16
N LEU A 258 -34.67 47.95 -29.07
CA LEU A 258 -36.02 48.30 -28.67
C LEU A 258 -36.11 49.70 -28.02
N ALA A 259 -35.02 50.21 -27.42
CA ALA A 259 -34.89 51.53 -26.87
C ALA A 259 -34.81 52.62 -27.97
N GLU A 260 -34.19 52.26 -29.11
CA GLU A 260 -34.14 53.16 -30.29
C GLU A 260 -35.51 53.32 -30.96
N MET A 261 -36.43 52.38 -30.82
CA MET A 261 -37.76 52.43 -31.44
C MET A 261 -38.80 53.30 -30.71
N GLY A 262 -38.37 54.11 -29.77
CA GLY A 262 -39.27 55.18 -29.30
C GLY A 262 -39.65 55.20 -27.81
N ASN A 263 -40.04 56.38 -27.34
CA ASN A 263 -40.30 56.79 -25.95
C ASN A 263 -41.34 56.00 -25.12
N GLN A 264 -41.73 54.81 -25.55
CA GLN A 264 -42.71 54.00 -24.83
C GLN A 264 -42.06 53.03 -23.79
N PHE A 265 -40.74 52.95 -23.62
CA PHE A 265 -40.06 51.89 -22.86
C PHE A 265 -39.27 52.39 -21.65
N GLN A 266 -39.43 53.62 -21.15
CA GLN A 266 -38.73 54.03 -19.92
C GLN A 266 -39.01 53.08 -18.73
N ARG A 267 -40.23 52.61 -18.55
CA ARG A 267 -40.54 51.60 -17.49
C ARG A 267 -39.90 50.28 -17.72
N ARG A 268 -39.60 49.94 -18.96
CA ARG A 268 -38.96 48.68 -19.30
C ARG A 268 -37.44 48.77 -19.08
N ASN A 269 -36.83 49.92 -19.29
CA ASN A 269 -35.43 50.21 -18.96
C ASN A 269 -35.13 50.13 -17.45
N GLU A 270 -36.06 50.59 -16.61
CA GLU A 270 -35.93 50.49 -15.16
C GLU A 270 -35.99 49.02 -14.72
N LYS A 271 -36.88 48.23 -15.32
CA LYS A 271 -36.94 46.78 -15.05
C LYS A 271 -35.72 46.05 -15.55
N ILE A 272 -35.19 46.38 -16.74
CA ILE A 272 -33.96 45.82 -17.29
C ILE A 272 -32.74 46.15 -16.40
N ARG A 273 -32.74 47.36 -15.81
CA ARG A 273 -31.70 47.75 -14.84
C ARG A 273 -31.80 46.94 -13.55
N ALA A 274 -33.02 46.65 -13.08
CA ALA A 274 -33.21 45.79 -11.91
C ALA A 274 -32.78 44.34 -12.18
N ASP A 275 -33.14 43.77 -13.34
CA ASP A 275 -32.75 42.43 -13.76
C ASP A 275 -31.22 42.31 -13.97
N ASN A 276 -30.56 43.39 -14.46
CA ASN A 276 -29.11 43.44 -14.60
C ASN A 276 -28.37 43.49 -13.25
N ALA A 277 -28.92 44.17 -12.25
CA ALA A 277 -28.36 44.20 -10.91
C ALA A 277 -28.45 42.83 -10.22
N GLU A 278 -29.59 42.14 -10.37
CA GLU A 278 -29.73 40.74 -9.88
C GLU A 278 -28.77 39.77 -10.56
N LEU A 279 -28.53 39.91 -11.84
CA LEU A 279 -27.57 39.13 -12.61
C LEU A 279 -26.14 39.44 -12.19
N GLU A 280 -25.83 40.66 -11.84
CA GLU A 280 -24.53 41.07 -11.34
C GLU A 280 -24.26 40.46 -9.93
N GLU A 281 -25.28 40.47 -9.06
CA GLU A 281 -25.22 39.79 -7.77
C GLU A 281 -25.05 38.24 -7.93
N ALA A 282 -25.81 37.65 -8.83
CA ALA A 282 -25.68 36.22 -9.15
C ALA A 282 -24.31 35.89 -9.77
N TYR A 283 -23.78 36.79 -10.61
CA TYR A 283 -22.43 36.67 -11.17
C TYR A 283 -21.36 36.74 -10.10
N ILE A 284 -21.47 37.69 -9.17
CA ILE A 284 -20.54 37.83 -8.03
C ILE A 284 -20.56 36.56 -7.16
N ALA A 285 -21.75 36.04 -6.84
CA ALA A 285 -21.91 34.82 -6.07
C ALA A 285 -21.30 33.61 -6.80
N THR A 286 -21.50 33.51 -8.12
CA THR A 286 -20.93 32.44 -8.94
C THR A 286 -19.40 32.54 -9.05
N LYS A 287 -18.89 33.78 -9.20
CA LYS A 287 -17.45 34.06 -9.21
C LYS A 287 -16.78 33.74 -7.88
N GLN A 288 -17.45 34.00 -6.76
CA GLN A 288 -16.98 33.60 -5.44
C GLN A 288 -16.92 32.05 -5.29
N SER A 289 -17.95 31.36 -5.81
CA SER A 289 -17.97 29.92 -5.86
C SER A 289 -16.85 29.33 -6.73
N TYR A 290 -16.59 29.93 -7.89
CA TYR A 290 -15.48 29.56 -8.77
C TYR A 290 -14.12 29.72 -8.08
N ASN A 291 -13.91 30.88 -7.44
CA ASN A 291 -12.65 31.12 -6.71
C ASN A 291 -12.45 30.13 -5.55
N SER A 292 -13.53 29.78 -4.84
CA SER A 292 -13.48 28.77 -3.78
C SER A 292 -13.12 27.38 -4.29
N LEU A 293 -13.70 26.97 -5.43
CA LEU A 293 -13.37 25.70 -6.10
C LEU A 293 -11.92 25.66 -6.60
N SER A 294 -11.44 26.76 -7.17
CA SER A 294 -10.06 26.88 -7.65
C SER A 294 -9.06 26.81 -6.50
N ALA A 295 -9.34 27.49 -5.38
CA ALA A 295 -8.51 27.41 -4.18
C ALA A 295 -8.46 25.98 -3.61
N LYS A 296 -9.60 25.28 -3.60
CA LYS A 296 -9.67 23.88 -3.13
C LYS A 296 -8.86 22.96 -4.05
N ASN A 297 -8.91 23.18 -5.35
CA ASN A 297 -8.11 22.39 -6.31
C ASN A 297 -6.59 22.61 -6.11
N ASN A 298 -6.17 23.85 -5.90
CA ASN A 298 -4.78 24.16 -5.60
C ASN A 298 -4.31 23.50 -4.29
N LEU A 299 -5.16 23.48 -3.27
CA LEU A 299 -4.85 22.83 -2.01
C LEU A 299 -4.62 21.30 -2.20
N LEU A 300 -5.51 20.66 -2.97
CA LEU A 300 -5.37 19.23 -3.28
C LEU A 300 -4.09 18.91 -4.09
N ILE A 301 -3.69 19.82 -4.98
CA ILE A 301 -2.43 19.70 -5.73
C ILE A 301 -1.24 19.75 -4.77
N THR A 302 -1.24 20.74 -3.86
CA THR A 302 -0.15 20.86 -2.87
C THR A 302 -0.09 19.64 -1.93
N GLU A 303 -1.24 19.15 -1.46
CA GLU A 303 -1.28 17.92 -0.65
C GLU A 303 -0.69 16.70 -1.39
N ASN A 304 -0.95 16.59 -2.69
CA ASN A 304 -0.35 15.52 -3.51
C ASN A 304 1.17 15.68 -3.65
N GLU A 305 1.66 16.92 -3.84
CA GLU A 305 3.10 17.20 -3.90
C GLU A 305 3.81 16.87 -2.58
N ASP A 306 3.18 17.22 -1.45
CA ASP A 306 3.70 16.91 -0.11
C ASP A 306 3.76 15.39 0.14
N LEU A 307 2.72 14.66 -0.27
CA LEU A 307 2.68 13.20 -0.17
C LEU A 307 3.76 12.52 -1.04
N GLU A 308 4.02 13.06 -2.22
CA GLU A 308 5.13 12.60 -3.08
C GLU A 308 6.50 12.83 -2.42
N GLN A 309 6.72 14.02 -1.86
CA GLN A 309 7.95 14.34 -1.14
C GLN A 309 8.14 13.44 0.10
N GLU A 310 7.06 13.18 0.84
CA GLU A 310 7.09 12.27 1.99
C GLU A 310 7.45 10.84 1.56
N LYS A 311 6.85 10.36 0.46
CA LYS A 311 7.16 9.07 -0.15
C LYS A 311 8.63 8.99 -0.58
N GLU A 312 9.15 10.04 -1.26
CA GLU A 312 10.55 10.09 -1.66
C GLU A 312 11.51 10.09 -0.45
N ARG A 313 11.20 10.85 0.61
CA ARG A 313 11.97 10.85 1.86
C ARG A 313 12.01 9.46 2.48
N ARG A 314 10.87 8.77 2.55
CA ARG A 314 10.79 7.39 3.08
C ARG A 314 11.57 6.41 2.23
N LEU A 315 11.47 6.51 0.90
CA LEU A 315 12.25 5.70 -0.04
C LEU A 315 13.76 5.97 0.09
N SER A 316 14.14 7.24 0.22
CA SER A 316 15.54 7.64 0.44
C SER A 316 16.06 7.12 1.78
N GLY A 317 15.29 7.27 2.85
CA GLY A 317 15.62 6.74 4.16
C GLY A 317 15.80 5.21 4.16
N ASN A 318 14.91 4.50 3.48
CA ASN A 318 15.03 3.05 3.33
C ASN A 318 16.27 2.64 2.56
N ARG A 319 16.58 3.34 1.45
CA ARG A 319 17.82 3.09 0.68
C ARG A 319 19.08 3.37 1.51
N GLU A 320 19.05 4.38 2.38
CA GLU A 320 20.17 4.68 3.27
C GLU A 320 20.32 3.62 4.36
N LEU A 321 19.22 3.16 4.93
CA LEU A 321 19.21 2.03 5.87
C LEU A 321 19.71 0.75 5.22
N GLU A 322 19.28 0.45 4.00
CA GLU A 322 19.78 -0.68 3.21
C GLU A 322 21.28 -0.56 2.95
N LYS A 323 21.75 0.64 2.61
CA LYS A 323 23.19 0.90 2.44
C LYS A 323 23.98 0.74 3.74
N GLN A 324 23.44 1.19 4.87
CA GLN A 324 24.06 1.02 6.17
C GLN A 324 24.09 -0.46 6.58
N GLN A 325 22.99 -1.19 6.38
CA GLN A 325 22.92 -2.62 6.62
C GLN A 325 23.96 -3.40 5.78
N GLN A 326 24.06 -3.11 4.47
CA GLN A 326 25.05 -3.73 3.59
C GLN A 326 26.51 -3.37 3.95
N LYS A 327 26.77 -2.15 4.48
CA LYS A 327 28.11 -1.74 4.94
C LYS A 327 28.51 -2.53 6.20
N LEU A 328 27.63 -2.60 7.15
CA LEU A 328 27.83 -3.30 8.40
C LEU A 328 27.95 -4.83 8.20
N GLN A 329 27.19 -5.38 7.24
CA GLN A 329 27.34 -6.78 6.83
C GLN A 329 28.72 -7.07 6.26
N LYS A 330 29.24 -6.21 5.39
CA LYS A 330 30.60 -6.33 4.84
C LYS A 330 31.69 -6.18 5.91
N GLU A 331 31.48 -5.29 6.88
CA GLU A 331 32.42 -5.12 8.00
C GLU A 331 32.41 -6.30 8.97
N LEU A 332 31.37 -7.11 8.97
CA LEU A 332 31.23 -8.31 9.77
C LEU A 332 31.76 -9.58 9.09
N GLU A 333 31.85 -9.56 7.77
CA GLU A 333 32.39 -10.67 6.95
C GLU A 333 33.92 -10.51 6.66
N ALA A 334 34.51 -9.35 7.04
CA ALA A 334 35.95 -9.07 6.93
C ALA A 334 36.70 -9.32 8.24
#